data_7a6588aeac2cd6fe27baaf78063c95c0
#
_entry.id   7a6588aeac2cd6fe27baaf78063c95c0
#
_cell.length_a   1.000
_cell.length_b   1.000
_cell.length_c   1.000
_cell.angle_alpha   90.00
_cell.angle_beta   90.00
_cell.angle_gamma   90.00
#
_symmetry.space_group_name_H-M   'P 1'
#
loop_
_entity.id
_entity.type
_entity.pdbx_description
1 polymer ?
#
loop_
_entity_poly.entity_id
_entity_poly.type
_entity_poly.pdbx_seq_one_letter_code
_entity_poly.pdbx_strand_id
1 'polypeptide(L)'
;LFRSNSEQELAADIPQADIYMTGSDQVWNTVVCGEIDPVYFLSFLPDSAKKIAYAASFGGSEVLPNDKENIKKWLKRYDKITIRENSGVKIANELGVPAEQVLDPTFLLEKSEWEKLIPQRECIEKYVLVYQLHPNKQFDEYAKQYAKKKGLKLYRLSHCFHHIVRS
;
A
#
# COMPACT_ATOMS: atom_id res chain seq x y z
N LEU A 1 -2.15 20.03 -0.52
CA LEU A 1 -2.68 18.67 -0.44
C LEU A 1 -4.14 18.71 -0.85
N PHE A 2 -4.44 18.10 -1.99
CA PHE A 2 -5.81 17.91 -2.43
C PHE A 2 -6.49 16.88 -1.52
N ARG A 3 -7.63 17.23 -0.95
CA ARG A 3 -8.44 16.32 -0.13
C ARG A 3 -9.88 16.40 -0.61
N SER A 4 -10.48 15.25 -0.83
CA SER A 4 -11.89 15.12 -1.13
C SER A 4 -12.53 14.11 -0.19
N ASN A 5 -13.81 14.29 0.11
CA ASN A 5 -14.57 13.41 0.99
C ASN A 5 -15.52 12.49 0.22
N SER A 6 -15.60 12.62 -1.11
CA SER A 6 -16.45 11.78 -1.94
C SER A 6 -15.98 11.72 -3.39
N GLU A 7 -16.42 10.67 -4.11
CA GLU A 7 -16.19 10.52 -5.54
C GLU A 7 -16.80 11.69 -6.34
N GLN A 8 -17.96 12.21 -5.90
CA GLN A 8 -18.62 13.34 -6.57
C GLN A 8 -17.81 14.63 -6.45
N GLU A 9 -17.20 14.89 -5.29
CA GLU A 9 -16.31 16.04 -5.11
C GLU A 9 -15.06 15.91 -6.00
N LEU A 10 -14.47 14.71 -6.08
CA LEU A 10 -13.34 14.45 -6.98
C LEU A 10 -13.72 14.68 -8.45
N ALA A 11 -14.88 14.19 -8.86
CA ALA A 11 -15.36 14.35 -10.24
C ALA A 11 -15.68 15.81 -10.59
N ALA A 12 -16.08 16.63 -9.62
CA ALA A 12 -16.40 18.05 -9.81
C ALA A 12 -15.15 18.94 -9.94
N ASP A 13 -14.02 18.53 -9.36
CA ASP A 13 -12.78 19.32 -9.37
C ASP A 13 -11.57 18.39 -9.61
N ILE A 14 -11.50 17.84 -10.82
CA ILE A 14 -10.41 16.95 -11.23
C ILE A 14 -9.14 17.78 -11.45
N PRO A 15 -8.05 17.53 -10.71
CA PRO A 15 -6.78 18.18 -10.95
C PRO A 15 -6.30 17.93 -12.38
N GLN A 16 -5.87 18.98 -13.07
CA GLN A 16 -5.40 18.85 -14.45
C GLN A 16 -4.05 18.12 -14.47
N ALA A 17 -3.96 17.02 -15.21
CA ALA A 17 -2.77 16.21 -15.35
C ALA A 17 -2.75 15.50 -16.71
N ASP A 18 -1.55 15.21 -17.22
CA ASP A 18 -1.37 14.43 -18.44
C ASP A 18 -1.64 12.94 -18.20
N ILE A 19 -1.37 12.45 -16.99
CA ILE A 19 -1.52 11.05 -16.59
C ILE A 19 -2.02 11.02 -15.14
N TYR A 20 -3.00 10.18 -14.90
CA TYR A 20 -3.49 9.85 -13.55
C TYR A 20 -3.01 8.47 -13.16
N MET A 21 -2.49 8.36 -11.95
CA MET A 21 -1.90 7.11 -11.48
C MET A 21 -2.50 6.67 -10.15
N THR A 22 -2.88 5.39 -10.06
CA THR A 22 -3.21 4.73 -8.79
C THR A 22 -2.09 3.78 -8.38
N GLY A 23 -1.95 3.61 -7.08
CA GLY A 23 -0.95 2.72 -6.47
C GLY A 23 0.16 3.54 -5.79
N SER A 24 1.16 2.99 -5.14
CA SER A 24 1.30 1.60 -4.77
C SER A 24 0.40 1.28 -3.57
N ASP A 25 0.60 0.14 -2.89
CA ASP A 25 -0.17 -0.35 -1.76
C ASP A 25 -1.47 -1.10 -2.13
N GLN A 26 -2.16 -1.59 -1.11
CA GLN A 26 -3.34 -2.45 -1.23
C GLN A 26 -4.60 -1.66 -1.60
N VAL A 27 -4.48 -0.78 -2.57
CA VAL A 27 -5.56 0.13 -3.01
C VAL A 27 -6.79 -0.61 -3.59
N TRP A 28 -6.63 -1.87 -3.97
CA TRP A 28 -7.68 -2.72 -4.51
C TRP A 28 -8.08 -3.88 -3.57
N ASN A 29 -7.70 -3.78 -2.29
CA ASN A 29 -8.02 -4.81 -1.29
C ASN A 29 -9.43 -4.62 -0.73
N THR A 30 -10.38 -5.40 -1.25
CA THR A 30 -11.79 -5.37 -0.83
C THR A 30 -12.02 -6.00 0.54
N VAL A 31 -11.13 -6.89 0.99
CA VAL A 31 -11.27 -7.61 2.27
C VAL A 31 -10.97 -6.69 3.46
N VAL A 32 -9.95 -5.85 3.35
CA VAL A 32 -9.55 -4.94 4.44
C VAL A 32 -10.45 -3.72 4.49
N CYS A 33 -10.90 -3.22 3.34
CA CYS A 33 -11.76 -2.04 3.27
C CYS A 33 -13.24 -2.35 3.53
N GLY A 34 -13.63 -3.64 3.58
CA GLY A 34 -15.02 -4.08 3.79
C GLY A 34 -15.91 -3.98 2.57
N GLU A 35 -15.61 -3.08 1.66
CA GLU A 35 -16.26 -2.91 0.36
C GLU A 35 -15.26 -2.33 -0.65
N ILE A 36 -15.61 -2.45 -1.93
CA ILE A 36 -14.77 -1.90 -2.99
C ILE A 36 -15.01 -0.40 -3.14
N ASP A 37 -13.94 0.38 -3.07
CA ASP A 37 -14.00 1.82 -3.30
C ASP A 37 -13.61 2.14 -4.75
N PRO A 38 -14.56 2.60 -5.61
CA PRO A 38 -14.31 2.90 -7.00
C PRO A 38 -13.29 4.03 -7.21
N VAL A 39 -13.09 4.90 -6.24
CA VAL A 39 -12.13 6.01 -6.30
C VAL A 39 -10.70 5.50 -6.52
N TYR A 40 -10.33 4.40 -5.89
CA TYR A 40 -9.01 3.78 -6.08
C TYR A 40 -8.82 3.12 -7.46
N PHE A 41 -9.91 2.96 -8.21
CA PHE A 41 -9.88 2.55 -9.62
C PHE A 41 -9.97 3.72 -10.59
N LEU A 42 -9.82 4.96 -10.08
CA LEU A 42 -9.94 6.19 -10.87
C LEU A 42 -11.27 6.27 -11.64
N SER A 43 -12.36 5.78 -11.02
CA SER A 43 -13.69 5.70 -11.62
C SER A 43 -14.27 7.08 -11.95
N PHE A 44 -13.93 8.09 -11.15
CA PHE A 44 -14.38 9.48 -11.30
C PHE A 44 -13.79 10.20 -12.52
N LEU A 45 -12.73 9.66 -13.13
CA LEU A 45 -12.12 10.26 -14.31
C LEU A 45 -12.92 9.93 -15.59
N PRO A 46 -12.94 10.82 -16.58
CA PRO A 46 -13.52 10.52 -17.90
C PRO A 46 -12.73 9.42 -18.62
N ASP A 47 -13.36 8.74 -19.58
CA ASP A 47 -12.69 7.67 -20.33
C ASP A 47 -11.52 8.16 -21.16
N SER A 48 -11.54 9.42 -21.60
CA SER A 48 -10.45 10.06 -22.32
C SER A 48 -9.20 10.35 -21.50
N ALA A 49 -9.29 10.31 -20.16
CA ALA A 49 -8.15 10.54 -19.29
C ALA A 49 -7.19 9.34 -19.32
N LYS A 50 -5.91 9.62 -19.48
CA LYS A 50 -4.86 8.58 -19.42
C LYS A 50 -4.66 8.07 -18.00
N LYS A 51 -4.84 6.77 -17.80
CA LYS A 51 -4.82 6.11 -16.50
C LYS A 51 -3.79 5.00 -16.45
N ILE A 52 -2.96 4.99 -15.43
CA ILE A 52 -2.02 3.90 -15.17
C ILE A 52 -2.13 3.41 -13.74
N ALA A 53 -1.84 2.13 -13.52
CA ALA A 53 -1.63 1.58 -12.19
C ALA A 53 -0.16 1.20 -12.03
N TYR A 54 0.49 1.71 -10.98
CA TYR A 54 1.86 1.37 -10.69
C TYR A 54 1.98 0.65 -9.35
N ALA A 55 2.43 -0.62 -9.41
CA ALA A 55 2.61 -1.47 -8.24
C ALA A 55 1.35 -1.51 -7.33
N ALA A 56 0.16 -1.43 -7.91
CA ALA A 56 -1.09 -1.59 -7.17
C ALA A 56 -1.19 -3.01 -6.60
N SER A 57 -2.03 -3.20 -5.58
CA SER A 57 -2.16 -4.50 -4.93
C SER A 57 -3.61 -4.79 -4.56
N PHE A 58 -4.01 -6.05 -4.76
CA PHE A 58 -5.27 -6.59 -4.25
C PHE A 58 -5.17 -7.06 -2.79
N GLY A 59 -3.96 -7.15 -2.24
CA GLY A 59 -3.73 -7.57 -0.86
C GLY A 59 -4.07 -9.03 -0.56
N GLY A 60 -4.45 -9.80 -1.57
CA GLY A 60 -4.88 -11.18 -1.45
C GLY A 60 -4.70 -11.99 -2.73
N SER A 61 -5.18 -13.22 -2.72
CA SER A 61 -5.16 -14.13 -3.87
C SER A 61 -6.49 -14.21 -4.62
N GLU A 62 -7.52 -13.57 -4.09
CA GLU A 62 -8.88 -13.62 -4.63
C GLU A 62 -9.57 -12.27 -4.44
N VAL A 63 -10.55 -12.00 -5.29
CA VAL A 63 -11.52 -10.92 -5.12
C VAL A 63 -12.91 -11.49 -4.86
N LEU A 64 -13.73 -10.74 -4.12
CA LEU A 64 -15.08 -11.17 -3.82
C LEU A 64 -15.87 -11.37 -5.12
N PRO A 65 -16.67 -12.45 -5.23
CA PRO A 65 -17.42 -12.74 -6.45
C PRO A 65 -18.31 -11.58 -6.93
N ASN A 66 -18.92 -10.86 -6.00
CA ASN A 66 -19.81 -9.73 -6.30
C ASN A 66 -19.07 -8.52 -6.88
N ASP A 67 -17.76 -8.41 -6.63
CA ASP A 67 -16.95 -7.27 -7.06
C ASP A 67 -16.30 -7.49 -8.43
N LYS A 68 -16.23 -8.74 -8.92
CA LYS A 68 -15.47 -9.12 -10.12
C LYS A 68 -15.87 -8.31 -11.35
N GLU A 69 -17.15 -8.13 -11.60
CA GLU A 69 -17.62 -7.40 -12.78
C GLU A 69 -17.29 -5.91 -12.70
N ASN A 70 -17.43 -5.30 -11.53
CA ASN A 70 -17.06 -3.91 -11.31
C ASN A 70 -15.56 -3.69 -11.47
N ILE A 71 -14.75 -4.54 -10.83
CA ILE A 71 -13.29 -4.51 -10.96
C ILE A 71 -12.86 -4.64 -12.42
N LYS A 72 -13.39 -5.62 -13.13
CA LYS A 72 -13.13 -5.82 -14.56
C LYS A 72 -13.47 -4.59 -15.40
N LYS A 73 -14.65 -3.99 -15.15
CA LYS A 73 -15.09 -2.78 -15.84
C LYS A 73 -14.10 -1.63 -15.62
N TRP A 74 -13.66 -1.41 -14.39
CA TRP A 74 -12.73 -0.31 -14.05
C TRP A 74 -11.33 -0.57 -14.57
N LEU A 75 -10.80 -1.79 -14.39
CA LEU A 75 -9.46 -2.14 -14.88
C LEU A 75 -9.30 -2.00 -16.39
N LYS A 76 -10.36 -2.30 -17.16
CA LYS A 76 -10.36 -2.12 -18.63
C LYS A 76 -10.19 -0.67 -19.08
N ARG A 77 -10.36 0.29 -18.19
CA ARG A 77 -10.20 1.72 -18.49
C ARG A 77 -8.76 2.21 -18.34
N TYR A 78 -7.84 1.34 -17.90
CA TYR A 78 -6.43 1.68 -17.74
C TYR A 78 -5.65 1.45 -19.02
N ASP A 79 -4.74 2.38 -19.34
CA ASP A 79 -3.78 2.26 -20.43
C ASP A 79 -2.67 1.27 -20.11
N LYS A 80 -2.25 1.20 -18.84
CA LYS A 80 -1.23 0.28 -18.34
C LYS A 80 -1.51 -0.12 -16.90
N ILE A 81 -1.37 -1.40 -16.62
CA ILE A 81 -1.52 -1.94 -15.27
C ILE A 81 -0.25 -2.69 -14.87
N THR A 82 0.34 -2.26 -13.77
CA THR A 82 1.38 -3.01 -13.10
C THR A 82 0.98 -3.28 -11.66
N ILE A 83 1.28 -4.49 -11.18
CA ILE A 83 0.83 -5.02 -9.89
C ILE A 83 2.04 -5.50 -9.10
N ARG A 84 2.03 -5.29 -7.80
CA ARG A 84 3.16 -5.60 -6.91
C ARG A 84 3.36 -7.10 -6.69
N GLU A 85 2.28 -7.88 -6.64
CA GLU A 85 2.31 -9.31 -6.36
C GLU A 85 1.78 -10.17 -7.53
N ASN A 86 2.35 -11.36 -7.66
CA ASN A 86 1.97 -12.30 -8.71
C ASN A 86 0.51 -12.78 -8.59
N SER A 87 -0.03 -12.89 -7.37
CA SER A 87 -1.44 -13.22 -7.15
C SER A 87 -2.36 -12.18 -7.78
N GLY A 88 -2.03 -10.90 -7.65
CA GLY A 88 -2.81 -9.82 -8.26
C GLY A 88 -2.74 -9.81 -9.79
N VAL A 89 -1.58 -10.16 -10.37
CA VAL A 89 -1.47 -10.35 -11.83
C VAL A 89 -2.38 -11.48 -12.31
N LYS A 90 -2.45 -12.59 -11.57
CA LYS A 90 -3.38 -13.69 -11.90
C LYS A 90 -4.83 -13.23 -11.85
N ILE A 91 -5.22 -12.49 -10.81
CA ILE A 91 -6.58 -11.91 -10.70
C ILE A 91 -6.91 -11.06 -11.92
N ALA A 92 -6.04 -10.13 -12.30
CA ALA A 92 -6.26 -9.26 -13.47
C ALA A 92 -6.41 -10.08 -14.77
N ASN A 93 -5.54 -11.07 -14.97
CA ASN A 93 -5.59 -11.95 -16.15
C ASN A 93 -6.86 -12.80 -16.19
N GLU A 94 -7.32 -13.34 -15.06
CA GLU A 94 -8.59 -14.07 -14.95
C GLU A 94 -9.80 -13.19 -15.28
N LEU A 95 -9.70 -11.89 -14.98
CA LEU A 95 -10.71 -10.89 -15.37
C LEU A 95 -10.59 -10.47 -16.85
N GLY A 96 -9.61 -11.00 -17.58
CA GLY A 96 -9.35 -10.68 -18.98
C GLY A 96 -8.70 -9.31 -19.19
N VAL A 97 -7.92 -8.84 -18.22
CA VAL A 97 -7.18 -7.59 -18.26
C VAL A 97 -5.67 -7.89 -18.12
N PRO A 98 -4.84 -7.56 -19.12
CA PRO A 98 -3.41 -7.81 -19.05
C PRO A 98 -2.75 -6.95 -17.98
N ALA A 99 -1.88 -7.55 -17.17
CA ALA A 99 -1.10 -6.86 -16.16
C ALA A 99 0.30 -7.47 -16.05
N GLU A 100 1.25 -6.69 -15.59
CA GLU A 100 2.64 -7.09 -15.37
C GLU A 100 3.01 -6.95 -13.89
N GLN A 101 3.86 -7.85 -13.39
CA GLN A 101 4.39 -7.70 -12.04
C GLN A 101 5.57 -6.74 -12.04
N VAL A 102 5.58 -5.84 -11.05
CA VAL A 102 6.70 -4.93 -10.77
C VAL A 102 7.02 -4.92 -9.28
N LEU A 103 8.19 -4.43 -8.93
CA LEU A 103 8.56 -4.22 -7.53
C LEU A 103 7.82 -3.01 -6.95
N ASP A 104 7.70 -3.01 -5.62
CA ASP A 104 7.22 -1.84 -4.89
C ASP A 104 8.10 -0.61 -5.20
N PRO A 105 7.53 0.60 -5.35
CA PRO A 105 8.28 1.81 -5.69
C PRO A 105 9.39 2.16 -4.70
N THR A 106 9.38 1.63 -3.49
CA THR A 106 10.49 1.80 -2.55
C THR A 106 11.82 1.22 -3.07
N PHE A 107 11.76 0.28 -4.01
CA PHE A 107 12.95 -0.27 -4.67
C PHE A 107 13.46 0.53 -5.88
N LEU A 108 12.77 1.62 -6.26
CA LEU A 108 13.22 2.50 -7.34
C LEU A 108 14.36 3.42 -6.93
N LEU A 109 14.52 3.65 -5.62
CA LEU A 109 15.60 4.47 -5.08
C LEU A 109 16.79 3.60 -4.69
N GLU A 110 17.95 4.03 -5.11
CA GLU A 110 19.23 3.48 -4.67
C GLU A 110 19.45 3.76 -3.17
N LYS A 111 20.28 2.92 -2.53
CA LYS A 111 20.61 3.08 -1.10
C LYS A 111 21.09 4.50 -0.77
N SER A 112 21.93 5.08 -1.62
CA SER A 112 22.45 6.44 -1.46
C SER A 112 21.35 7.52 -1.45
N GLU A 113 20.24 7.32 -2.15
CA GLU A 113 19.11 8.25 -2.13
C GLU A 113 18.33 8.12 -0.81
N TRP A 114 18.11 6.89 -0.35
CA TRP A 114 17.49 6.64 0.95
C TRP A 114 18.32 7.23 2.10
N GLU A 115 19.65 7.10 2.04
CA GLU A 115 20.55 7.64 3.06
C GLU A 115 20.45 9.16 3.20
N LYS A 116 20.14 9.89 2.14
CA LYS A 116 19.91 11.36 2.20
C LYS A 116 18.65 11.73 3.01
N LEU A 117 17.68 10.82 3.09
CA LEU A 117 16.43 11.04 3.83
C LEU A 117 16.53 10.62 5.29
N ILE A 118 17.52 9.82 5.64
CA ILE A 118 17.71 9.34 7.00
C ILE A 118 18.48 10.39 7.80
N PRO A 119 17.94 10.91 8.92
CA PRO A 119 18.68 11.79 9.80
C PRO A 119 19.98 11.11 10.25
N GLN A 120 21.10 11.77 10.09
CA GLN A 120 22.36 11.28 10.63
C GLN A 120 22.29 11.28 12.16
N ARG A 121 21.85 10.15 12.72
CA ARG A 121 21.93 9.88 14.15
C ARG A 121 22.83 8.69 14.36
N GLU A 122 23.91 8.90 15.09
CA GLU A 122 24.68 7.79 15.60
C GLU A 122 23.82 7.01 16.61
N CYS A 123 23.40 5.80 16.24
CA CYS A 123 22.81 4.88 17.20
C CYS A 123 23.95 4.18 17.94
N ILE A 124 24.34 4.75 19.09
CA ILE A 124 25.49 4.27 19.89
C ILE A 124 25.13 2.97 20.64
N GLU A 125 23.86 2.72 20.88
CA GLU A 125 23.40 1.58 21.68
C GLU A 125 22.76 0.50 20.82
N LYS A 126 23.07 -0.75 21.11
CA LYS A 126 22.35 -1.89 20.53
C LYS A 126 20.96 -1.98 21.16
N TYR A 127 19.98 -2.31 20.35
CA TYR A 127 18.58 -2.44 20.79
C TYR A 127 17.85 -3.55 20.05
N VAL A 128 16.68 -3.92 20.56
CA VAL A 128 15.70 -4.73 19.89
C VAL A 128 14.61 -3.79 19.36
N LEU A 129 14.33 -3.85 18.07
CA LEU A 129 13.25 -3.10 17.46
C LEU A 129 12.10 -4.08 17.15
N VAL A 130 10.92 -3.77 17.62
CA VAL A 130 9.68 -4.47 17.27
C VAL A 130 8.85 -3.58 16.36
N TYR A 131 8.57 -4.09 15.15
CA TYR A 131 7.59 -3.53 14.25
C TYR A 131 6.46 -4.54 14.08
N GLN A 132 5.25 -4.17 14.53
CA GLN A 132 4.13 -5.08 14.61
C GLN A 132 2.84 -4.36 14.20
N LEU A 133 2.18 -4.88 13.16
CA LEU A 133 0.95 -4.28 12.63
C LEU A 133 -0.29 -4.71 13.43
N HIS A 134 -0.30 -5.95 13.92
CA HIS A 134 -1.43 -6.49 14.69
C HIS A 134 -0.98 -6.96 16.06
N PRO A 135 -1.76 -6.72 17.13
CA PRO A 135 -1.45 -7.17 18.48
C PRO A 135 -1.25 -8.69 18.55
N ASN A 136 -0.15 -9.12 19.15
CA ASN A 136 0.14 -10.53 19.42
C ASN A 136 0.88 -10.66 20.75
N LYS A 137 0.18 -11.14 21.77
CA LYS A 137 0.71 -11.26 23.15
C LYS A 137 1.93 -12.17 23.24
N GLN A 138 1.96 -13.29 22.50
CA GLN A 138 3.09 -14.23 22.54
C GLN A 138 4.35 -13.59 21.94
N PHE A 139 4.20 -12.87 20.84
CA PHE A 139 5.30 -12.15 20.23
C PHE A 139 5.81 -11.02 21.14
N ASP A 140 4.91 -10.32 21.79
CA ASP A 140 5.26 -9.27 22.76
C ASP A 140 6.08 -9.81 23.94
N GLU A 141 5.66 -10.91 24.54
CA GLU A 141 6.37 -11.54 25.63
C GLU A 141 7.73 -12.09 25.18
N TYR A 142 7.79 -12.70 24.00
CA TYR A 142 9.04 -13.14 23.42
C TYR A 142 10.02 -11.99 23.24
N ALA A 143 9.59 -10.87 22.66
CA ALA A 143 10.43 -9.70 22.42
C ALA A 143 10.98 -9.11 23.74
N LYS A 144 10.14 -9.02 24.78
CA LYS A 144 10.54 -8.58 26.12
C LYS A 144 11.59 -9.50 26.74
N GLN A 145 11.33 -10.83 26.71
CA GLN A 145 12.25 -11.81 27.26
C GLN A 145 13.59 -11.82 26.51
N TYR A 146 13.55 -11.71 25.18
CA TYR A 146 14.76 -11.65 24.37
C TYR A 146 15.58 -10.41 24.69
N ALA A 147 14.97 -9.23 24.74
CA ALA A 147 15.64 -7.98 25.08
C ALA A 147 16.28 -8.05 26.48
N LYS A 148 15.52 -8.55 27.47
CA LYS A 148 16.02 -8.77 28.85
C LYS A 148 17.19 -9.73 28.88
N LYS A 149 17.09 -10.89 28.19
CA LYS A 149 18.17 -11.90 28.14
C LYS A 149 19.47 -11.34 27.52
N LYS A 150 19.35 -10.41 26.58
CA LYS A 150 20.48 -9.81 25.89
C LYS A 150 20.96 -8.50 26.52
N GLY A 151 20.30 -8.00 27.57
CA GLY A 151 20.61 -6.71 28.19
C GLY A 151 20.41 -5.53 27.24
N LEU A 152 19.43 -5.62 26.33
CA LEU A 152 19.16 -4.63 25.29
C LEU A 152 17.91 -3.83 25.61
N LYS A 153 17.89 -2.56 25.16
CA LYS A 153 16.66 -1.75 25.16
C LYS A 153 15.66 -2.30 24.13
N LEU A 154 14.38 -2.24 24.46
CA LEU A 154 13.29 -2.60 23.56
C LEU A 154 12.59 -1.35 23.05
N TYR A 155 12.55 -1.16 21.75
CA TYR A 155 11.78 -0.12 21.08
C TYR A 155 10.65 -0.73 20.29
N ARG A 156 9.50 -0.05 20.25
CA ARG A 156 8.34 -0.47 19.49
C ARG A 156 7.92 0.62 18.53
N LEU A 157 7.70 0.25 17.28
CA LEU A 157 6.96 1.06 16.33
C LEU A 157 5.49 0.69 16.44
N SER A 158 4.68 1.64 16.91
CA SER A 158 3.24 1.47 17.00
C SER A 158 2.57 1.94 15.73
N HIS A 159 1.50 1.26 15.33
CA HIS A 159 0.67 1.66 14.19
C HIS A 159 -0.14 2.95 14.48
N CYS A 160 -0.28 3.34 15.74
CA CYS A 160 -0.81 4.65 16.09
C CYS A 160 0.25 5.72 15.84
N PHE A 161 0.02 6.57 14.89
CA PHE A 161 0.90 7.56 14.26
C PHE A 161 1.63 8.56 15.18
N HIS A 162 1.60 8.41 16.50
CA HIS A 162 2.07 9.47 17.40
C HIS A 162 3.03 9.12 18.52
N HIS A 163 3.39 7.87 18.79
CA HIS A 163 4.31 7.61 19.92
C HIS A 163 5.30 6.46 19.68
N ILE A 164 6.58 6.80 19.72
CA ILE A 164 7.62 5.83 20.07
C ILE A 164 7.53 5.67 21.60
N VAL A 165 6.95 4.58 22.07
CA VAL A 165 6.89 4.28 23.50
C VAL A 165 8.18 3.58 23.90
N ARG A 166 8.96 4.22 24.79
CA ARG A 166 10.00 3.52 25.56
C ARG A 166 9.30 2.66 26.62
N SER A 167 9.45 1.37 26.56
CA SER A 167 9.03 0.42 27.60
C SER A 167 10.22 0.01 28.44
#